data_a68e85016ffd65831da2c66a93f3f004
#
_entry.id   a68e85016ffd65831da2c66a93f3f004
#
_cell.length_a   1.000
_cell.length_b   1.000
_cell.length_c   1.000
_cell.angle_alpha   90.00
_cell.angle_beta   90.00
_cell.angle_gamma   90.00
#
_symmetry.space_group_name_H-M   'P 1'
#
loop_
_entity.id
_entity.type
_entity.pdbx_description
1 polymer ?
#
loop_
_entity_poly.entity_id
_entity_poly.type
_entity_poly.pdbx_seq_one_letter_code
_entity_poly.pdbx_strand_id
1 'polypeptide(L)'
;RALSVPTDLIGALAKHTTLAHSVWVDARKNNDFQRFLPQFSKVLELRKEEADAIRQDTDLSRYDALLQDYEPDIKSDYIDTIFDTLRPALVDLRAQVLDRPPVQEINGHFPVDNQRALCNEVAATFGYDFSRGRIDTAVHPFCSGSGNDVRITTRFDVNDPLGSIYSTIHEVGHALYEQNIEKEYNFSSIGRGVSMGVHESQSRIMENQLGRSEAFSEWLFKKFLDYFGDIGIEDSASFYKSINSVKNGFIRTESDELQYNLHILLRYRLEKWLIDGHLNADDLEYVLSLIHISEPTRPTP
;
A
#
# COMPACT_ATOMS: atom_id res chain seq x y z
N ARG A 1 0.65 20.55 -18.11
CA ARG A 1 1.15 20.32 -16.77
C ARG A 1 2.66 20.16 -16.71
N ALA A 2 3.26 19.23 -17.46
CA ALA A 2 4.74 19.08 -17.49
C ALA A 2 5.49 20.37 -17.90
N LEU A 3 4.83 21.26 -18.67
CA LEU A 3 5.40 22.56 -19.07
C LEU A 3 5.22 23.67 -18.03
N SER A 4 4.35 23.47 -17.03
CA SER A 4 4.08 24.49 -16.00
C SER A 4 5.11 24.45 -14.87
N VAL A 5 5.78 23.32 -14.65
CA VAL A 5 6.78 23.17 -13.58
C VAL A 5 8.16 23.56 -14.11
N PRO A 6 8.85 24.53 -13.47
CA PRO A 6 10.19 24.94 -13.87
C PRO A 6 11.20 23.79 -13.83
N THR A 7 12.09 23.71 -14.81
CA THR A 7 13.10 22.64 -14.91
C THR A 7 14.00 22.56 -13.69
N ASP A 8 14.37 23.69 -13.10
CA ASP A 8 15.20 23.73 -11.89
C ASP A 8 14.48 23.13 -10.69
N LEU A 9 13.15 23.34 -10.60
CA LEU A 9 12.34 22.73 -9.54
C LEU A 9 12.24 21.22 -9.72
N ILE A 10 12.09 20.73 -10.94
CA ILE A 10 12.10 19.27 -11.24
C ILE A 10 13.44 18.67 -10.80
N GLY A 11 14.56 19.34 -11.15
CA GLY A 11 15.89 18.92 -10.74
C GLY A 11 16.09 18.91 -9.21
N ALA A 12 15.59 19.94 -8.54
CA ALA A 12 15.62 20.04 -7.08
C ALA A 12 14.79 18.92 -6.42
N LEU A 13 13.57 18.66 -6.91
CA LEU A 13 12.72 17.57 -6.44
C LEU A 13 13.42 16.21 -6.57
N ALA A 14 13.95 15.89 -7.75
CA ALA A 14 14.64 14.62 -7.96
C ALA A 14 15.84 14.45 -7.01
N LYS A 15 16.65 15.51 -6.84
CA LYS A 15 17.80 15.52 -5.92
C LYS A 15 17.36 15.30 -4.47
N HIS A 16 16.43 16.12 -3.97
CA HIS A 16 16.05 16.09 -2.56
C HIS A 16 15.23 14.86 -2.19
N THR A 17 14.42 14.32 -3.10
CA THR A 17 13.71 13.04 -2.88
C THR A 17 14.70 11.88 -2.74
N THR A 18 15.74 11.83 -3.58
CA THR A 18 16.80 10.80 -3.48
C THR A 18 17.57 10.91 -2.16
N LEU A 19 17.95 12.13 -1.76
CA LEU A 19 18.64 12.37 -0.48
C LEU A 19 17.75 12.02 0.71
N ALA A 20 16.48 12.42 0.66
CA ALA A 20 15.50 12.12 1.70
C ALA A 20 15.31 10.61 1.90
N HIS A 21 15.27 9.84 0.79
CA HIS A 21 15.19 8.37 0.88
C HIS A 21 16.38 7.77 1.64
N SER A 22 17.60 8.20 1.32
CA SER A 22 18.81 7.69 2.01
C SER A 22 18.81 8.03 3.50
N VAL A 23 18.44 9.26 3.86
CA VAL A 23 18.33 9.69 5.27
C VAL A 23 17.21 8.96 5.98
N TRP A 24 16.07 8.73 5.31
CA TRP A 24 14.94 7.99 5.87
C TRP A 24 15.29 6.54 6.22
N VAL A 25 16.05 5.85 5.37
CA VAL A 25 16.50 4.46 5.65
C VAL A 25 17.27 4.40 6.97
N ASP A 26 18.21 5.33 7.16
CA ASP A 26 19.01 5.43 8.39
C ASP A 26 18.17 5.84 9.60
N ALA A 27 17.34 6.86 9.45
CA ALA A 27 16.46 7.38 10.50
C ALA A 27 15.47 6.31 11.00
N ARG A 28 14.84 5.58 10.06
CA ARG A 28 13.94 4.47 10.39
C ARG A 28 14.64 3.37 11.18
N LYS A 29 15.85 2.99 10.78
CA LYS A 29 16.64 1.96 11.47
C LYS A 29 16.94 2.34 12.92
N ASN A 30 17.09 3.64 13.19
CA ASN A 30 17.46 4.17 14.50
C ASN A 30 16.27 4.76 15.27
N ASN A 31 15.04 4.71 14.75
CA ASN A 31 13.85 5.37 15.29
C ASN A 31 14.07 6.87 15.55
N ASP A 32 14.74 7.56 14.63
CA ASP A 32 15.16 8.96 14.75
C ASP A 32 14.47 9.84 13.70
N PHE A 33 13.24 10.25 13.99
CA PHE A 33 12.48 11.14 13.09
C PHE A 33 13.15 12.53 12.96
N GLN A 34 13.78 13.03 14.02
CA GLN A 34 14.41 14.34 14.02
C GLN A 34 15.56 14.43 13.01
N ARG A 35 16.26 13.32 12.79
CA ARG A 35 17.28 13.22 11.73
C ARG A 35 16.69 13.32 10.32
N PHE A 36 15.49 12.81 10.13
CA PHE A 36 14.79 12.83 8.83
C PHE A 36 14.08 14.16 8.55
N LEU A 37 13.60 14.83 9.58
CA LEU A 37 12.75 16.01 9.53
C LEU A 37 13.27 17.12 8.59
N PRO A 38 14.57 17.51 8.57
CA PRO A 38 15.05 18.55 7.67
C PRO A 38 14.91 18.20 6.19
N GLN A 39 15.15 16.95 5.82
CA GLN A 39 14.99 16.49 4.43
C GLN A 39 13.52 16.36 4.05
N PHE A 40 12.69 15.89 4.97
CA PHE A 40 11.24 15.82 4.80
C PHE A 40 10.64 17.20 4.58
N SER A 41 10.99 18.17 5.43
CA SER A 41 10.54 19.57 5.31
C SER A 41 10.95 20.17 3.97
N LYS A 42 12.18 19.90 3.51
CA LYS A 42 12.64 20.40 2.20
C LYS A 42 11.88 19.81 1.03
N VAL A 43 11.61 18.49 1.06
CA VAL A 43 10.78 17.84 0.03
C VAL A 43 9.37 18.42 0.04
N LEU A 44 8.79 18.63 1.24
CA LEU A 44 7.46 19.21 1.39
C LEU A 44 7.36 20.63 0.82
N GLU A 45 8.36 21.49 1.08
CA GLU A 45 8.45 22.83 0.47
C GLU A 45 8.44 22.75 -1.06
N LEU A 46 9.32 21.92 -1.64
CA LEU A 46 9.43 21.76 -3.09
C LEU A 46 8.14 21.19 -3.71
N ARG A 47 7.43 20.31 -3.00
CA ARG A 47 6.11 19.81 -3.45
C ARG A 47 5.04 20.91 -3.41
N LYS A 48 5.08 21.80 -2.44
CA LYS A 48 4.20 22.99 -2.40
C LYS A 48 4.49 23.95 -3.56
N GLU A 49 5.76 24.20 -3.86
CA GLU A 49 6.17 24.99 -5.02
C GLU A 49 5.71 24.36 -6.34
N GLU A 50 5.85 23.05 -6.49
CA GLU A 50 5.33 22.30 -7.64
C GLU A 50 3.82 22.44 -7.77
N ALA A 51 3.08 22.23 -6.67
CA ALA A 51 1.63 22.41 -6.64
C ALA A 51 1.22 23.83 -7.06
N ASP A 52 1.91 24.86 -6.55
CA ASP A 52 1.64 26.26 -6.90
C ASP A 52 1.94 26.53 -8.38
N ALA A 53 3.00 25.95 -8.95
CA ALA A 53 3.30 26.07 -10.38
C ALA A 53 2.25 25.41 -11.27
N ILE A 54 1.70 24.26 -10.84
CA ILE A 54 0.68 23.52 -11.59
C ILE A 54 -0.68 24.23 -11.57
N ARG A 55 -1.08 24.75 -10.40
CA ARG A 55 -2.40 25.36 -10.21
C ARG A 55 -2.51 26.83 -10.63
N GLN A 56 -1.45 27.45 -11.11
CA GLN A 56 -1.31 28.90 -11.32
C GLN A 56 -2.51 29.55 -12.03
N ASP A 57 -3.14 28.83 -12.97
CA ASP A 57 -4.29 29.30 -13.74
C ASP A 57 -5.59 28.51 -13.43
N THR A 58 -5.69 27.91 -12.25
CA THR A 58 -6.82 27.06 -11.83
C THR A 58 -7.29 27.41 -10.43
N ASP A 59 -8.52 27.00 -10.09
CA ASP A 59 -9.09 27.11 -8.75
C ASP A 59 -8.78 25.89 -7.85
N LEU A 60 -7.82 25.05 -8.24
CA LEU A 60 -7.46 23.87 -7.48
C LEU A 60 -6.73 24.23 -6.18
N SER A 61 -6.97 23.47 -5.10
CA SER A 61 -6.09 23.45 -3.93
C SER A 61 -4.70 22.93 -4.33
N ARG A 62 -3.68 23.11 -3.48
CA ARG A 62 -2.36 22.51 -3.71
C ARG A 62 -2.46 20.98 -3.77
N TYR A 63 -3.23 20.40 -2.85
CA TYR A 63 -3.45 18.97 -2.82
C TYR A 63 -4.12 18.46 -4.11
N ASP A 64 -5.21 19.10 -4.53
CA ASP A 64 -5.90 18.73 -5.76
C ASP A 64 -5.03 18.86 -7.00
N ALA A 65 -4.16 19.87 -7.05
CA ALA A 65 -3.22 20.04 -8.16
C ALA A 65 -2.25 18.85 -8.29
N LEU A 66 -1.72 18.36 -7.17
CA LEU A 66 -0.84 17.17 -7.15
C LEU A 66 -1.63 15.88 -7.39
N LEU A 67 -2.86 15.78 -6.90
CA LEU A 67 -3.71 14.61 -7.05
C LEU A 67 -3.96 14.25 -8.51
N GLN A 68 -4.02 15.24 -9.41
CA GLN A 68 -4.28 15.00 -10.84
C GLN A 68 -3.25 14.11 -11.53
N ASP A 69 -2.04 13.93 -10.99
CA ASP A 69 -1.04 13.01 -11.55
C ASP A 69 -1.36 11.54 -11.24
N TYR A 70 -2.15 11.31 -10.22
CA TYR A 70 -2.47 9.98 -9.69
C TYR A 70 -3.90 9.56 -10.04
N GLU A 71 -4.83 10.51 -9.91
CA GLU A 71 -6.25 10.29 -10.10
C GLU A 71 -6.84 11.49 -10.88
N PRO A 72 -6.79 11.46 -12.22
CA PRO A 72 -7.29 12.55 -13.06
C PRO A 72 -8.76 12.84 -12.80
N ASP A 73 -9.12 14.12 -12.81
CA ASP A 73 -10.49 14.66 -12.65
C ASP A 73 -11.13 14.44 -11.26
N ILE A 74 -10.45 13.75 -10.33
CA ILE A 74 -10.92 13.63 -8.95
C ILE A 74 -10.43 14.82 -8.12
N LYS A 75 -11.29 15.30 -7.22
CA LYS A 75 -10.97 16.35 -6.22
C LYS A 75 -11.08 15.80 -4.81
N SER A 76 -10.35 16.42 -3.91
CA SER A 76 -10.33 16.05 -2.49
C SER A 76 -11.71 16.12 -1.82
N ASP A 77 -12.59 17.02 -2.23
CA ASP A 77 -13.96 17.11 -1.69
C ASP A 77 -14.78 15.84 -1.91
N TYR A 78 -14.58 15.20 -3.08
CA TYR A 78 -15.22 13.92 -3.37
C TYR A 78 -14.64 12.79 -2.49
N ILE A 79 -13.32 12.78 -2.32
CA ILE A 79 -12.65 11.81 -1.43
C ILE A 79 -13.06 12.03 0.02
N ASP A 80 -13.12 13.28 0.49
CA ASP A 80 -13.61 13.64 1.82
C ASP A 80 -15.01 13.06 2.08
N THR A 81 -15.92 13.20 1.12
CA THR A 81 -17.28 12.67 1.23
C THR A 81 -17.31 11.16 1.39
N ILE A 82 -16.50 10.43 0.60
CA ILE A 82 -16.38 8.96 0.71
C ILE A 82 -15.81 8.59 2.07
N PHE A 83 -14.71 9.22 2.47
CA PHE A 83 -13.99 8.86 3.69
C PHE A 83 -14.77 9.22 4.96
N ASP A 84 -15.50 10.33 4.97
CA ASP A 84 -16.35 10.71 6.09
C ASP A 84 -17.54 9.76 6.25
N THR A 85 -18.04 9.18 5.16
CA THR A 85 -19.09 8.14 5.20
C THR A 85 -18.50 6.80 5.66
N LEU A 86 -17.32 6.42 5.18
CA LEU A 86 -16.71 5.12 5.45
C LEU A 86 -16.13 5.01 6.86
N ARG A 87 -15.50 6.08 7.35
CA ARG A 87 -14.79 6.08 8.64
C ARG A 87 -15.60 5.61 9.83
N PRO A 88 -16.81 6.12 10.09
CA PRO A 88 -17.62 5.68 11.25
C PRO A 88 -17.90 4.18 11.23
N ALA A 89 -18.24 3.64 10.05
CA ALA A 89 -18.54 2.22 9.89
C ALA A 89 -17.29 1.34 10.14
N LEU A 90 -16.12 1.76 9.66
CA LEU A 90 -14.87 1.04 9.91
C LEU A 90 -14.46 1.07 11.38
N VAL A 91 -14.61 2.20 12.05
CA VAL A 91 -14.31 2.35 13.49
C VAL A 91 -15.21 1.46 14.33
N ASP A 92 -16.51 1.46 14.05
CA ASP A 92 -17.48 0.63 14.76
C ASP A 92 -17.20 -0.87 14.52
N LEU A 93 -16.98 -1.27 13.27
CA LEU A 93 -16.62 -2.64 12.92
C LEU A 93 -15.32 -3.08 13.63
N ARG A 94 -14.29 -2.21 13.65
CA ARG A 94 -13.04 -2.48 14.35
C ARG A 94 -13.27 -2.75 15.85
N ALA A 95 -14.06 -1.90 16.52
CA ALA A 95 -14.38 -2.07 17.93
C ALA A 95 -15.06 -3.42 18.17
N GLN A 96 -16.04 -3.78 17.37
CA GLN A 96 -16.76 -5.05 17.47
C GLN A 96 -15.87 -6.27 17.25
N VAL A 97 -14.94 -6.20 16.30
CA VAL A 97 -14.04 -7.31 15.96
C VAL A 97 -12.96 -7.48 17.03
N LEU A 98 -12.40 -6.40 17.55
CA LEU A 98 -11.37 -6.46 18.60
C LEU A 98 -11.92 -6.93 19.96
N ASP A 99 -13.23 -6.84 20.17
CA ASP A 99 -13.91 -7.40 21.37
C ASP A 99 -14.14 -8.92 21.27
N ARG A 100 -13.83 -9.55 20.12
CA ARG A 100 -13.96 -11.00 19.95
C ARG A 100 -12.75 -11.73 20.54
N PRO A 101 -12.94 -13.00 20.95
CA PRO A 101 -11.82 -13.84 21.37
C PRO A 101 -10.74 -13.92 20.30
N PRO A 102 -9.46 -13.97 20.70
CA PRO A 102 -8.36 -14.12 19.74
C PRO A 102 -8.49 -15.43 18.96
N VAL A 103 -8.09 -15.38 17.71
CA VAL A 103 -8.02 -16.57 16.85
C VAL A 103 -6.68 -17.28 17.00
N GLN A 104 -6.65 -18.56 16.64
CA GLN A 104 -5.43 -19.36 16.61
C GLN A 104 -4.44 -18.77 15.59
N GLU A 105 -3.19 -18.63 15.97
CA GLU A 105 -2.14 -18.13 15.09
C GLU A 105 -1.43 -19.27 14.35
N ILE A 106 -0.99 -18.98 13.13
CA ILE A 106 -0.12 -19.87 12.37
C ILE A 106 1.25 -19.86 13.05
N ASN A 107 1.76 -21.05 13.36
CA ASN A 107 3.03 -21.22 14.05
C ASN A 107 3.90 -22.22 13.29
N GLY A 108 5.20 -21.96 13.25
CA GLY A 108 6.16 -22.87 12.60
C GLY A 108 7.42 -22.15 12.17
N HIS A 109 8.26 -22.89 11.49
CA HIS A 109 9.40 -22.36 10.76
C HIS A 109 9.15 -22.55 9.26
N PHE A 110 9.22 -21.45 8.51
CA PHE A 110 8.80 -21.39 7.12
C PHE A 110 10.01 -21.12 6.20
N PRO A 111 10.71 -22.16 5.74
CA PRO A 111 11.91 -22.01 4.91
C PRO A 111 11.66 -21.12 3.68
N VAL A 112 12.58 -20.21 3.39
CA VAL A 112 12.46 -19.23 2.29
C VAL A 112 12.26 -19.93 0.93
N ASP A 113 12.92 -21.05 0.69
CA ASP A 113 12.79 -21.77 -0.59
C ASP A 113 11.38 -22.36 -0.76
N ASN A 114 10.76 -22.84 0.33
CA ASN A 114 9.38 -23.33 0.32
C ASN A 114 8.39 -22.17 0.13
N GLN A 115 8.60 -21.04 0.79
CA GLN A 115 7.80 -19.83 0.57
C GLN A 115 7.90 -19.37 -0.89
N ARG A 116 9.10 -19.34 -1.46
CA ARG A 116 9.32 -18.98 -2.87
C ARG A 116 8.59 -19.92 -3.83
N ALA A 117 8.67 -21.22 -3.59
CA ALA A 117 7.96 -22.22 -4.39
C ALA A 117 6.44 -22.01 -4.31
N LEU A 118 5.91 -21.80 -3.11
CA LEU A 118 4.48 -21.54 -2.90
C LEU A 118 4.05 -20.21 -3.53
N CYS A 119 4.84 -19.13 -3.43
CA CYS A 119 4.54 -17.87 -4.10
C CYS A 119 4.46 -18.01 -5.62
N ASN A 120 5.34 -18.82 -6.24
CA ASN A 120 5.28 -19.10 -7.67
C ASN A 120 4.00 -19.88 -8.03
N GLU A 121 3.62 -20.88 -7.23
CA GLU A 121 2.40 -21.64 -7.45
C GLU A 121 1.14 -20.78 -7.29
N VAL A 122 1.10 -19.92 -6.26
CA VAL A 122 0.03 -18.94 -6.03
C VAL A 122 -0.08 -18.00 -7.23
N ALA A 123 1.01 -17.40 -7.67
CA ALA A 123 1.03 -16.47 -8.80
C ALA A 123 0.51 -17.16 -10.09
N ALA A 124 0.95 -18.40 -10.37
CA ALA A 124 0.46 -19.17 -11.50
C ALA A 124 -1.04 -19.48 -11.38
N THR A 125 -1.52 -19.80 -10.18
CA THR A 125 -2.94 -20.08 -9.91
C THR A 125 -3.82 -18.87 -10.17
N PHE A 126 -3.34 -17.66 -9.86
CA PHE A 126 -4.01 -16.40 -10.19
C PHE A 126 -3.90 -16.01 -11.66
N GLY A 127 -3.08 -16.69 -12.45
CA GLY A 127 -2.97 -16.47 -13.89
C GLY A 127 -1.79 -15.61 -14.33
N TYR A 128 -0.81 -15.34 -13.45
CA TYR A 128 0.40 -14.63 -13.79
C TYR A 128 1.21 -15.39 -14.84
N ASP A 129 1.51 -14.72 -15.96
CA ASP A 129 2.26 -15.31 -17.07
C ASP A 129 3.76 -15.16 -16.86
N PHE A 130 4.40 -16.21 -16.39
CA PHE A 130 5.85 -16.27 -16.18
C PHE A 130 6.69 -16.20 -17.46
N SER A 131 6.09 -16.37 -18.65
CA SER A 131 6.80 -16.13 -19.91
C SER A 131 7.03 -14.65 -20.19
N ARG A 132 6.30 -13.79 -19.49
CA ARG A 132 6.36 -12.33 -19.60
C ARG A 132 6.69 -11.65 -18.27
N GLY A 133 7.39 -12.34 -17.37
CA GLY A 133 7.80 -11.78 -16.10
C GLY A 133 8.39 -12.79 -15.14
N ARG A 134 8.74 -12.34 -13.94
CA ARG A 134 9.32 -13.17 -12.89
C ARG A 134 9.05 -12.56 -11.50
N ILE A 135 9.27 -13.37 -10.46
CA ILE A 135 9.22 -12.92 -9.07
C ILE A 135 10.65 -12.81 -8.53
N ASP A 136 11.02 -11.61 -8.08
CA ASP A 136 12.31 -11.33 -7.44
C ASP A 136 12.11 -10.97 -5.95
N THR A 137 13.23 -10.78 -5.23
CA THR A 137 13.19 -10.36 -3.82
C THR A 137 13.57 -8.89 -3.69
N ALA A 138 12.80 -8.12 -2.93
CA ALA A 138 13.11 -6.73 -2.61
C ALA A 138 12.76 -6.40 -1.14
N VAL A 139 13.30 -5.29 -0.64
CA VAL A 139 12.99 -4.79 0.72
C VAL A 139 11.52 -4.40 0.84
N HIS A 140 10.97 -3.83 -0.23
CA HIS A 140 9.55 -3.48 -0.35
C HIS A 140 9.00 -4.11 -1.63
N PRO A 141 7.92 -4.91 -1.55
CA PRO A 141 7.25 -5.47 -2.72
C PRO A 141 6.80 -4.38 -3.69
N PHE A 142 6.91 -4.63 -4.98
CA PHE A 142 6.41 -3.77 -6.05
C PHE A 142 6.23 -4.53 -7.35
N CYS A 143 5.35 -4.04 -8.21
CA CYS A 143 5.21 -4.44 -9.59
C CYS A 143 5.84 -3.38 -10.51
N SER A 144 6.54 -3.79 -11.55
CA SER A 144 7.08 -2.90 -12.57
C SER A 144 7.13 -3.55 -13.93
N GLY A 145 7.09 -2.72 -14.97
CA GLY A 145 7.10 -3.16 -16.36
C GLY A 145 5.77 -2.92 -17.04
N SER A 146 5.66 -3.39 -18.27
CA SER A 146 4.43 -3.31 -19.07
C SER A 146 4.46 -4.36 -20.18
N GLY A 147 3.28 -4.80 -20.61
CA GLY A 147 3.13 -5.68 -21.77
C GLY A 147 3.90 -7.00 -21.67
N ASN A 148 5.04 -7.08 -22.31
CA ASN A 148 5.81 -8.32 -22.47
C ASN A 148 6.89 -8.55 -21.38
N ASP A 149 7.08 -7.63 -20.46
CA ASP A 149 8.02 -7.78 -19.33
C ASP A 149 7.46 -7.07 -18.09
N VAL A 150 6.66 -7.81 -17.32
CA VAL A 150 6.01 -7.33 -16.09
C VAL A 150 6.55 -8.15 -14.93
N ARG A 151 7.37 -7.53 -14.09
CA ARG A 151 8.07 -8.17 -12.98
C ARG A 151 7.47 -7.75 -11.66
N ILE A 152 7.40 -8.69 -10.72
CA ILE A 152 6.95 -8.45 -9.36
C ILE A 152 8.04 -8.82 -8.37
N THR A 153 7.98 -8.21 -7.19
CA THR A 153 8.89 -8.53 -6.10
C THR A 153 8.12 -8.87 -4.84
N THR A 154 8.73 -9.69 -3.99
CA THR A 154 8.20 -10.02 -2.65
C THR A 154 9.32 -10.00 -1.62
N ARG A 155 8.96 -10.17 -0.35
CA ARG A 155 9.90 -10.26 0.78
C ARG A 155 9.58 -11.51 1.59
N PHE A 156 10.60 -12.24 2.00
CA PHE A 156 10.46 -13.48 2.77
C PHE A 156 10.89 -13.28 4.23
N ASP A 157 10.12 -13.86 5.14
CA ASP A 157 10.45 -13.98 6.56
C ASP A 157 10.17 -15.42 7.01
N VAL A 158 11.15 -16.05 7.65
CA VAL A 158 11.04 -17.45 8.12
C VAL A 158 10.00 -17.65 9.23
N ASN A 159 9.52 -16.56 9.83
CA ASN A 159 8.52 -16.57 10.88
C ASN A 159 7.14 -16.05 10.40
N ASP A 160 7.08 -15.43 9.22
CA ASP A 160 5.85 -14.88 8.64
C ASP A 160 5.71 -15.25 7.16
N PRO A 161 5.15 -16.42 6.84
CA PRO A 161 4.93 -16.82 5.46
C PRO A 161 3.78 -16.05 4.80
N LEU A 162 2.81 -15.54 5.57
CA LEU A 162 1.66 -14.81 5.04
C LEU A 162 2.09 -13.49 4.39
N GLY A 163 3.09 -12.82 4.95
CA GLY A 163 3.64 -11.59 4.38
C GLY A 163 4.14 -11.78 2.94
N SER A 164 4.86 -12.88 2.65
CA SER A 164 5.32 -13.18 1.29
C SER A 164 4.19 -13.59 0.35
N ILE A 165 3.24 -14.39 0.83
CA ILE A 165 2.11 -14.87 0.04
C ILE A 165 1.17 -13.73 -0.36
N TYR A 166 0.71 -12.92 0.60
CA TYR A 166 -0.24 -11.83 0.32
C TYR A 166 0.40 -10.68 -0.45
N SER A 167 1.68 -10.35 -0.20
CA SER A 167 2.37 -9.41 -1.08
C SER A 167 2.51 -9.94 -2.51
N THR A 168 2.76 -11.22 -2.69
CA THR A 168 2.78 -11.83 -4.03
C THR A 168 1.41 -11.73 -4.71
N ILE A 169 0.31 -12.05 -4.02
CA ILE A 169 -1.05 -11.95 -4.57
C ILE A 169 -1.37 -10.49 -4.95
N HIS A 170 -0.99 -9.55 -4.10
CA HIS A 170 -1.15 -8.11 -4.35
C HIS A 170 -0.43 -7.67 -5.63
N GLU A 171 0.87 -7.98 -5.73
CA GLU A 171 1.66 -7.61 -6.91
C GLU A 171 1.21 -8.37 -8.17
N VAL A 172 0.70 -9.59 -8.04
CA VAL A 172 0.05 -10.31 -9.14
C VAL A 172 -1.17 -9.56 -9.66
N GLY A 173 -1.98 -8.96 -8.80
CA GLY A 173 -3.12 -8.13 -9.21
C GLY A 173 -2.69 -6.97 -10.09
N HIS A 174 -1.64 -6.25 -9.71
CA HIS A 174 -1.01 -5.22 -10.54
C HIS A 174 -0.48 -5.79 -11.86
N ALA A 175 0.22 -6.93 -11.79
CA ALA A 175 0.84 -7.55 -12.94
C ALA A 175 -0.19 -8.07 -13.95
N LEU A 176 -1.29 -8.63 -13.48
CA LEU A 176 -2.38 -9.07 -14.36
C LEU A 176 -3.01 -7.90 -15.10
N TYR A 177 -3.15 -6.74 -14.45
CA TYR A 177 -3.61 -5.55 -15.14
C TYR A 177 -2.69 -5.19 -16.31
N GLU A 178 -1.38 -5.09 -16.07
CA GLU A 178 -0.38 -4.78 -17.09
C GLU A 178 -0.27 -5.87 -18.17
N GLN A 179 -0.29 -7.15 -17.79
CA GLN A 179 -0.18 -8.26 -18.74
C GLN A 179 -1.41 -8.43 -19.64
N ASN A 180 -2.59 -7.93 -19.23
CA ASN A 180 -3.83 -8.01 -19.99
C ASN A 180 -4.17 -6.75 -20.78
N ILE A 181 -3.33 -5.73 -20.78
CA ILE A 181 -3.45 -4.62 -21.73
C ILE A 181 -3.26 -5.17 -23.14
N GLU A 182 -4.17 -4.79 -24.05
CA GLU A 182 -4.13 -5.23 -25.46
C GLU A 182 -2.78 -4.92 -26.10
N LYS A 183 -2.18 -5.92 -26.76
CA LYS A 183 -0.81 -5.83 -27.30
C LYS A 183 -0.63 -4.71 -28.34
N GLU A 184 -1.70 -4.34 -29.04
CA GLU A 184 -1.68 -3.24 -30.03
C GLU A 184 -1.39 -1.88 -29.39
N TYR A 185 -1.67 -1.71 -28.08
CA TYR A 185 -1.40 -0.48 -27.33
C TYR A 185 -0.04 -0.46 -26.65
N ASN A 186 0.73 -1.55 -26.70
CA ASN A 186 2.07 -1.60 -26.10
C ASN A 186 2.93 -0.45 -26.63
N PHE A 187 3.71 0.14 -25.73
CA PHE A 187 4.61 1.29 -26.00
C PHE A 187 3.89 2.59 -26.43
N SER A 188 2.55 2.64 -26.29
CA SER A 188 1.78 3.85 -26.51
C SER A 188 1.34 4.48 -25.19
N SER A 189 0.86 5.74 -25.22
CA SER A 189 0.34 6.43 -24.04
C SER A 189 -0.98 5.84 -23.53
N ILE A 190 -1.75 5.16 -24.39
CA ILE A 190 -3.00 4.48 -24.03
C ILE A 190 -2.78 3.05 -23.53
N GLY A 191 -1.61 2.47 -23.72
CA GLY A 191 -1.20 1.16 -23.20
C GLY A 191 -0.66 1.23 -21.77
N ARG A 192 -1.31 1.99 -20.90
CA ARG A 192 -0.95 2.17 -19.50
C ARG A 192 -2.18 2.10 -18.60
N GLY A 193 -1.96 1.87 -17.31
CA GLY A 193 -3.01 1.97 -16.32
C GLY A 193 -3.72 3.34 -16.36
N VAL A 194 -5.05 3.34 -16.31
CA VAL A 194 -5.87 4.54 -16.46
C VAL A 194 -5.69 5.51 -15.28
N SER A 195 -5.51 4.99 -14.06
CA SER A 195 -5.21 5.75 -12.85
C SER A 195 -4.56 4.86 -11.79
N MET A 196 -3.96 5.46 -10.76
CA MET A 196 -3.39 4.71 -9.64
C MET A 196 -4.49 3.99 -8.84
N GLY A 197 -5.66 4.60 -8.65
CA GLY A 197 -6.77 3.99 -7.94
C GLY A 197 -7.33 2.76 -8.66
N VAL A 198 -7.51 2.83 -9.98
CA VAL A 198 -7.93 1.66 -10.78
C VAL A 198 -6.87 0.57 -10.75
N HIS A 199 -5.59 0.91 -10.84
CA HIS A 199 -4.49 -0.05 -10.80
C HIS A 199 -4.43 -0.76 -9.43
N GLU A 200 -4.55 -0.02 -8.32
CA GLU A 200 -4.62 -0.55 -6.97
C GLU A 200 -5.90 -1.38 -6.73
N SER A 201 -7.01 -1.05 -7.38
CA SER A 201 -8.23 -1.85 -7.25
C SER A 201 -8.04 -3.28 -7.72
N GLN A 202 -7.19 -3.53 -8.72
CA GLN A 202 -6.87 -4.87 -9.21
C GLN A 202 -6.07 -5.67 -8.18
N SER A 203 -5.07 -5.06 -7.57
CA SER A 203 -4.30 -5.69 -6.49
C SER A 203 -5.18 -6.01 -5.29
N ARG A 204 -6.06 -5.09 -4.90
CA ARG A 204 -6.96 -5.29 -3.74
C ARG A 204 -8.05 -6.32 -3.99
N ILE A 205 -8.58 -6.43 -5.22
CA ILE A 205 -9.51 -7.51 -5.59
C ILE A 205 -8.82 -8.87 -5.41
N MET A 206 -7.61 -9.02 -5.95
CA MET A 206 -6.88 -10.28 -5.86
C MET A 206 -6.47 -10.61 -4.42
N GLU A 207 -5.91 -9.64 -3.68
CA GLU A 207 -5.45 -9.85 -2.31
C GLU A 207 -6.60 -10.09 -1.34
N ASN A 208 -7.60 -9.18 -1.33
CA ASN A 208 -8.62 -9.17 -0.28
C ASN A 208 -9.87 -9.96 -0.64
N GLN A 209 -10.43 -9.79 -1.85
CA GLN A 209 -11.69 -10.43 -2.18
C GLN A 209 -11.50 -11.90 -2.60
N LEU A 210 -10.46 -12.20 -3.36
CA LEU A 210 -10.16 -13.56 -3.78
C LEU A 210 -9.21 -14.26 -2.82
N GLY A 211 -8.05 -13.67 -2.53
CA GLY A 211 -6.98 -14.27 -1.74
C GLY A 211 -7.33 -14.50 -0.26
N ARG A 212 -8.32 -13.76 0.27
CA ARG A 212 -8.83 -13.94 1.63
C ARG A 212 -10.21 -14.59 1.68
N SER A 213 -10.73 -15.09 0.55
CA SER A 213 -12.00 -15.81 0.52
C SER A 213 -11.89 -17.17 1.20
N GLU A 214 -13.02 -17.69 1.69
CA GLU A 214 -13.09 -19.02 2.30
C GLU A 214 -12.63 -20.12 1.32
N ALA A 215 -13.08 -20.06 0.08
CA ALA A 215 -12.73 -21.04 -0.95
C ALA A 215 -11.22 -21.04 -1.26
N PHE A 216 -10.59 -19.87 -1.39
CA PHE A 216 -9.14 -19.81 -1.60
C PHE A 216 -8.37 -20.24 -0.35
N SER A 217 -8.87 -19.91 0.84
CA SER A 217 -8.26 -20.31 2.11
C SER A 217 -8.23 -21.84 2.28
N GLU A 218 -9.27 -22.56 1.82
CA GLU A 218 -9.27 -24.02 1.83
C GLU A 218 -8.17 -24.60 0.93
N TRP A 219 -7.98 -24.05 -0.26
CA TRP A 219 -6.90 -24.43 -1.16
C TRP A 219 -5.53 -24.07 -0.58
N LEU A 220 -5.37 -22.85 -0.07
CA LEU A 220 -4.12 -22.37 0.48
C LEU A 220 -3.70 -23.16 1.73
N PHE A 221 -4.65 -23.53 2.59
CA PHE A 221 -4.38 -24.37 3.77
C PHE A 221 -3.75 -25.72 3.38
N LYS A 222 -4.29 -26.40 2.37
CA LYS A 222 -3.70 -27.64 1.85
C LYS A 222 -2.27 -27.43 1.37
N LYS A 223 -2.02 -26.31 0.67
CA LYS A 223 -0.69 -25.96 0.22
C LYS A 223 0.27 -25.66 1.37
N PHE A 224 -0.22 -24.98 2.42
CA PHE A 224 0.59 -24.77 3.62
C PHE A 224 1.03 -26.08 4.26
N LEU A 225 0.14 -27.06 4.35
CA LEU A 225 0.49 -28.41 4.87
C LEU A 225 1.48 -29.13 3.95
N ASP A 226 1.31 -29.03 2.63
CA ASP A 226 2.22 -29.64 1.65
C ASP A 226 3.65 -29.07 1.73
N TYR A 227 3.77 -27.75 1.90
CA TYR A 227 5.06 -27.05 1.87
C TYR A 227 5.73 -26.95 3.24
N PHE A 228 4.95 -26.85 4.31
CA PHE A 228 5.48 -26.54 5.65
C PHE A 228 5.16 -27.60 6.72
N GLY A 229 4.28 -28.54 6.41
CA GLY A 229 3.83 -29.57 7.37
C GLY A 229 2.84 -28.99 8.40
N ASP A 230 2.99 -29.40 9.65
CA ASP A 230 2.14 -28.90 10.73
C ASP A 230 2.43 -27.43 11.02
N ILE A 231 1.40 -26.61 10.93
CA ILE A 231 1.46 -25.14 11.15
C ILE A 231 0.70 -24.70 12.40
N GLY A 232 0.32 -25.66 13.26
CA GLY A 232 -0.43 -25.39 14.49
C GLY A 232 -1.91 -25.04 14.26
N ILE A 233 -2.46 -25.27 13.07
CA ILE A 233 -3.86 -25.04 12.70
C ILE A 233 -4.51 -26.37 12.31
N GLU A 234 -5.65 -26.69 12.91
CA GLU A 234 -6.27 -28.01 12.77
C GLU A 234 -7.02 -28.19 11.44
N ASP A 235 -7.68 -27.13 10.95
CA ASP A 235 -8.54 -27.18 9.76
C ASP A 235 -8.56 -25.88 8.95
N SER A 236 -9.10 -25.95 7.75
CA SER A 236 -9.20 -24.80 6.84
C SER A 236 -10.11 -23.67 7.37
N ALA A 237 -11.11 -24.01 8.18
CA ALA A 237 -11.99 -22.99 8.77
C ALA A 237 -11.24 -22.16 9.84
N SER A 238 -10.40 -22.81 10.64
CA SER A 238 -9.51 -22.16 11.60
C SER A 238 -8.41 -21.36 10.88
N PHE A 239 -7.87 -21.90 9.78
CA PHE A 239 -6.93 -21.19 8.91
C PHE A 239 -7.56 -19.91 8.31
N TYR A 240 -8.78 -20.00 7.78
CA TYR A 240 -9.53 -18.86 7.27
C TYR A 240 -9.70 -17.76 8.32
N LYS A 241 -10.03 -18.11 9.57
CA LYS A 241 -10.12 -17.16 10.66
C LYS A 241 -8.76 -16.53 10.99
N SER A 242 -7.69 -17.32 10.96
CA SER A 242 -6.33 -16.85 11.25
C SER A 242 -5.86 -15.80 10.25
N ILE A 243 -6.00 -16.07 8.95
CA ILE A 243 -5.56 -15.14 7.88
C ILE A 243 -6.41 -13.88 7.76
N ASN A 244 -7.64 -13.89 8.30
CA ASN A 244 -8.56 -12.75 8.35
C ASN A 244 -8.62 -12.10 9.74
N SER A 245 -7.66 -12.42 10.63
CA SER A 245 -7.63 -11.84 11.97
C SER A 245 -7.31 -10.35 11.93
N VAL A 246 -8.04 -9.58 12.74
CA VAL A 246 -7.79 -8.14 12.93
C VAL A 246 -6.96 -7.96 14.21
N LYS A 247 -5.84 -7.25 14.08
CA LYS A 247 -4.92 -6.99 15.19
C LYS A 247 -4.59 -5.50 15.26
N ASN A 248 -4.37 -5.00 16.47
CA ASN A 248 -3.86 -3.63 16.62
C ASN A 248 -2.44 -3.53 16.02
N GLY A 249 -2.25 -2.59 15.10
CA GLY A 249 -0.97 -2.36 14.45
C GLY A 249 -0.77 -0.90 14.07
N PHE A 250 0.48 -0.43 14.11
CA PHE A 250 0.85 0.94 13.76
C PHE A 250 1.50 1.04 12.37
N ILE A 251 1.80 -0.09 11.74
CA ILE A 251 2.48 -0.16 10.44
C ILE A 251 1.46 -0.50 9.36
N ARG A 252 1.21 0.45 8.46
CA ARG A 252 0.23 0.30 7.38
C ARG A 252 0.43 -0.97 6.53
N THR A 253 1.66 -1.23 6.12
CA THR A 253 2.00 -2.36 5.24
C THR A 253 1.91 -3.74 5.91
N GLU A 254 1.74 -3.77 7.23
CA GLU A 254 1.58 -4.97 8.04
C GLU A 254 0.16 -5.07 8.63
N SER A 255 -0.70 -4.10 8.29
CA SER A 255 -2.07 -4.04 8.79
C SER A 255 -2.99 -5.01 8.06
N ASP A 256 -3.95 -5.56 8.81
CA ASP A 256 -5.06 -6.30 8.25
C ASP A 256 -5.96 -5.43 7.35
N GLU A 257 -6.90 -6.06 6.64
CA GLU A 257 -7.77 -5.39 5.68
C GLU A 257 -8.57 -4.22 6.29
N LEU A 258 -9.05 -4.36 7.52
CA LEU A 258 -9.85 -3.34 8.19
C LEU A 258 -8.98 -2.15 8.63
N GLN A 259 -7.88 -2.43 9.31
CA GLN A 259 -6.96 -1.40 9.80
C GLN A 259 -6.23 -0.68 8.67
N TYR A 260 -5.92 -1.38 7.57
CA TYR A 260 -5.32 -0.76 6.39
C TYR A 260 -6.13 0.44 5.89
N ASN A 261 -7.44 0.30 5.79
CA ASN A 261 -8.31 1.39 5.36
C ASN A 261 -8.25 2.59 6.32
N LEU A 262 -8.27 2.36 7.64
CA LEU A 262 -8.12 3.43 8.63
C LEU A 262 -6.76 4.15 8.51
N HIS A 263 -5.69 3.41 8.22
CA HIS A 263 -4.38 4.00 7.92
C HIS A 263 -4.38 4.87 6.66
N ILE A 264 -5.14 4.49 5.62
CA ILE A 264 -5.28 5.31 4.40
C ILE A 264 -6.01 6.62 4.71
N LEU A 265 -7.14 6.54 5.42
CA LEU A 265 -7.90 7.73 5.80
C LEU A 265 -7.06 8.72 6.61
N LEU A 266 -6.27 8.21 7.55
CA LEU A 266 -5.36 9.01 8.36
C LEU A 266 -4.29 9.69 7.51
N ARG A 267 -3.60 8.92 6.65
CA ARG A 267 -2.52 9.45 5.80
C ARG A 267 -3.02 10.48 4.81
N TYR A 268 -4.15 10.22 4.18
CA TYR A 268 -4.80 11.18 3.29
C TYR A 268 -5.03 12.53 3.98
N ARG A 269 -5.60 12.52 5.18
CA ARG A 269 -5.88 13.74 5.94
C ARG A 269 -4.60 14.50 6.30
N LEU A 270 -3.59 13.80 6.79
CA LEU A 270 -2.31 14.40 7.17
C LEU A 270 -1.57 14.96 5.94
N GLU A 271 -1.55 14.23 4.85
CA GLU A 271 -0.92 14.66 3.60
C GLU A 271 -1.61 15.92 3.04
N LYS A 272 -2.94 15.93 2.99
CA LYS A 272 -3.72 17.10 2.60
C LYS A 272 -3.39 18.31 3.47
N TRP A 273 -3.36 18.17 4.80
CA TRP A 273 -3.01 19.25 5.72
C TRP A 273 -1.58 19.74 5.55
N LEU A 274 -0.62 18.85 5.35
CA LEU A 274 0.79 19.22 5.10
C LEU A 274 0.93 20.00 3.79
N ILE A 275 0.34 19.54 2.71
CA ILE A 275 0.44 20.15 1.37
C ILE A 275 -0.29 21.48 1.33
N ASP A 276 -1.51 21.56 1.88
CA ASP A 276 -2.29 22.81 1.90
C ASP A 276 -1.77 23.81 2.96
N GLY A 277 -0.86 23.42 3.84
CA GLY A 277 -0.20 24.28 4.82
C GLY A 277 -0.95 24.43 6.13
N HIS A 278 -1.87 23.53 6.43
CA HIS A 278 -2.61 23.48 7.71
C HIS A 278 -1.85 22.74 8.82
N LEU A 279 -0.82 21.98 8.46
CA LEU A 279 0.07 21.27 9.37
C LEU A 279 1.52 21.53 8.98
N ASN A 280 2.40 21.78 9.97
CA ASN A 280 3.83 21.86 9.75
C ASN A 280 4.49 20.47 9.87
N ALA A 281 5.62 20.30 9.19
CA ALA A 281 6.38 19.05 9.27
C ALA A 281 6.84 18.72 10.71
N ASP A 282 7.18 19.75 11.49
CA ASP A 282 7.63 19.61 12.89
C ASP A 282 6.55 19.04 13.82
N ASP A 283 5.28 19.31 13.51
CA ASP A 283 4.14 18.85 14.32
C ASP A 283 3.64 17.46 13.94
N LEU A 284 4.17 16.87 12.84
CA LEU A 284 3.65 15.62 12.26
C LEU A 284 3.73 14.45 13.26
N GLU A 285 4.86 14.27 13.94
CA GLU A 285 5.04 13.16 14.89
C GLU A 285 4.06 13.29 16.07
N TYR A 286 3.88 14.50 16.58
CA TYR A 286 2.91 14.77 17.64
C TYR A 286 1.48 14.49 17.20
N VAL A 287 1.07 14.98 16.03
CA VAL A 287 -0.28 14.76 15.50
C VAL A 287 -0.54 13.27 15.23
N LEU A 288 0.45 12.55 14.66
CA LEU A 288 0.38 11.10 14.51
C LEU A 288 0.19 10.38 15.85
N SER A 289 0.93 10.77 16.88
CA SER A 289 0.81 10.15 18.21
C SER A 289 -0.58 10.35 18.82
N LEU A 290 -1.17 11.53 18.67
CA LEU A 290 -2.53 11.82 19.14
C LEU A 290 -3.59 10.97 18.45
N ILE A 291 -3.43 10.71 17.17
CA ILE A 291 -4.42 9.95 16.38
C ILE A 291 -4.28 8.45 16.65
N HIS A 292 -3.08 7.96 16.93
CA HIS A 292 -2.84 6.56 17.30
C HIS A 292 -3.20 6.23 18.76
N ILE A 293 -3.10 7.21 19.68
CA ILE A 293 -3.38 7.03 21.11
C ILE A 293 -4.85 7.32 21.44
N SER A 294 -5.41 8.37 20.84
CA SER A 294 -6.81 8.71 20.97
C SER A 294 -7.54 8.14 19.79
N GLU A 295 -8.21 7.01 19.93
CA GLU A 295 -9.14 6.42 18.97
C GLU A 295 -9.44 7.29 17.73
N PRO A 296 -9.56 6.72 16.52
CA PRO A 296 -9.91 7.47 15.31
C PRO A 296 -11.25 8.23 15.37
N THR A 297 -11.81 8.40 16.57
CA THR A 297 -13.16 8.93 16.86
C THR A 297 -13.20 10.39 17.31
N ARG A 298 -12.05 11.05 17.60
CA ARG A 298 -12.16 12.47 17.99
C ARG A 298 -12.34 13.37 16.76
N PRO A 299 -13.43 14.19 16.75
CA PRO A 299 -13.53 15.31 15.82
C PRO A 299 -12.36 16.27 16.08
N THR A 300 -11.74 16.73 14.99
CA THR A 300 -10.78 17.84 15.03
C THR A 300 -11.37 19.08 15.67
N PRO A 301 -10.59 19.86 16.41
CA PRO A 301 -11.02 21.18 16.88
C PRO A 301 -11.31 22.12 15.72
#